data_665e7837c3048ababbac1464cd52c048
#
_entry.id   665e7837c3048ababbac1464cd52c048
#
_cell.length_a   1.000
_cell.length_b   1.000
_cell.length_c   1.000
_cell.angle_alpha   90.00
_cell.angle_beta   90.00
_cell.angle_gamma   90.00
#
_symmetry.space_group_name_H-M   'P 1'
#
loop_
_entity.id
_entity.type
_entity.pdbx_description
1 polymer ?
#
loop_
_entity_poly.entity_id
_entity_poly.type
_entity_poly.pdbx_seq_one_letter_code
_entity_poly.pdbx_strand_id
1 'polypeptide(L)'
;MTQEKREQFDRIAPLIGRTPLLEIHYRFRGEARRLFAKMESYNLTGNIKDRVAFHILRKAYERGTIQPGDRIIEATSGNTGIAFSALGRYLGHDVIIYMPDWMSMERIRLMESYGAEVRLVSREEG
;
A
#
# COMPACT_ATOMS: atom_id res chain seq x y z
N MET A 1 -2.45 -18.84 10.60
CA MET A 1 -1.76 -17.62 11.09
C MET A 1 -1.41 -17.81 12.56
N THR A 2 -0.14 -17.61 12.93
CA THR A 2 0.33 -17.69 14.32
C THR A 2 -0.23 -16.55 15.18
N GLN A 3 -0.19 -16.69 16.52
CA GLN A 3 -0.60 -15.66 17.46
C GLN A 3 0.25 -14.37 17.26
N GLU A 4 1.56 -14.50 17.11
CA GLU A 4 2.47 -13.38 16.88
C GLU A 4 2.10 -12.59 15.62
N LYS A 5 1.81 -13.28 14.50
CA LYS A 5 1.39 -12.61 13.26
C LYS A 5 0.05 -11.91 13.41
N ARG A 6 -0.89 -12.49 14.15
CA ARG A 6 -2.17 -11.85 14.47
C ARG A 6 -1.94 -10.53 15.21
N GLU A 7 -1.10 -10.55 16.23
CA GLU A 7 -0.77 -9.35 17.01
C GLU A 7 -0.06 -8.28 16.17
N GLN A 8 0.80 -8.67 15.20
CA GLN A 8 1.39 -7.71 14.26
C GLN A 8 0.32 -7.02 13.42
N PHE A 9 -0.64 -7.78 12.86
CA PHE A 9 -1.76 -7.20 12.11
C PHE A 9 -2.64 -6.30 12.97
N ASP A 10 -2.94 -6.71 14.19
CA ASP A 10 -3.82 -5.95 15.10
C ASP A 10 -3.17 -4.62 15.54
N ARG A 11 -1.84 -4.59 15.71
CA ARG A 11 -1.09 -3.35 16.02
C ARG A 11 -1.11 -2.34 14.89
N ILE A 12 -1.03 -2.77 13.63
CA ILE A 12 -0.98 -1.86 12.47
C ILE A 12 -2.37 -1.51 11.92
N ALA A 13 -3.38 -2.34 12.18
CA ALA A 13 -4.75 -2.15 11.69
C ALA A 13 -5.36 -0.75 12.00
N PRO A 14 -5.11 -0.12 13.17
CA PRO A 14 -5.65 1.21 13.46
C PRO A 14 -5.15 2.33 12.52
N LEU A 15 -3.99 2.11 11.85
CA LEU A 15 -3.39 3.06 10.92
C LEU A 15 -3.93 2.90 9.48
N ILE A 16 -4.84 1.95 9.25
CA ILE A 16 -5.32 1.63 7.91
C ILE A 16 -6.84 1.63 7.90
N GLY A 17 -7.39 2.45 7.02
CA GLY A 17 -8.84 2.60 6.94
C GLY A 17 -9.41 3.56 7.98
N ARG A 18 -10.74 3.56 8.14
CA ARG A 18 -11.47 4.50 9.00
C ARG A 18 -11.10 5.97 8.76
N THR A 19 -10.67 6.28 7.55
CA THR A 19 -10.24 7.62 7.16
C THR A 19 -11.39 8.61 7.27
N PRO A 20 -11.13 9.89 7.61
CA PRO A 20 -12.15 10.92 7.69
C PRO A 20 -12.92 11.08 6.39
N LEU A 21 -14.17 11.48 6.50
CA LEU A 21 -15.02 11.89 5.39
C LEU A 21 -15.20 13.41 5.48
N LEU A 22 -14.73 14.11 4.45
CA LEU A 22 -14.94 15.56 4.34
C LEU A 22 -16.20 15.87 3.54
N GLU A 23 -16.99 16.82 4.01
CA GLU A 23 -18.00 17.47 3.22
C GLU A 23 -17.42 18.77 2.66
N ILE A 24 -17.31 18.87 1.34
CA ILE A 24 -16.73 20.01 0.62
C ILE A 24 -17.86 20.79 -0.04
N HIS A 25 -18.02 22.04 0.36
CA HIS A 25 -18.96 22.96 -0.25
C HIS A 25 -18.26 23.76 -1.35
N TYR A 26 -18.86 23.80 -2.53
CA TYR A 26 -18.29 24.52 -3.67
C TYR A 26 -19.39 25.17 -4.54
N ARG A 27 -19.00 26.04 -5.43
CA ARG A 27 -19.90 26.62 -6.44
C ARG A 27 -19.53 26.11 -7.83
N PHE A 28 -20.52 25.66 -8.58
CA PHE A 28 -20.36 25.26 -9.96
C PHE A 28 -21.45 25.92 -10.81
N ARG A 29 -21.06 26.73 -11.80
CA ARG A 29 -21.95 27.50 -12.66
C ARG A 29 -22.93 28.37 -11.88
N GLY A 30 -22.45 28.99 -10.79
CA GLY A 30 -23.27 29.88 -9.92
C GLY A 30 -24.11 29.15 -8.87
N GLU A 31 -24.31 27.85 -8.97
CA GLU A 31 -25.09 27.03 -8.02
C GLU A 31 -24.22 26.48 -6.89
N ALA A 32 -24.76 26.50 -5.67
CA ALA A 32 -24.13 25.87 -4.53
C ALA A 32 -24.25 24.32 -4.64
N ARG A 33 -23.16 23.67 -4.45
CA ARG A 33 -23.03 22.20 -4.52
C ARG A 33 -22.22 21.69 -3.33
N ARG A 34 -22.35 20.39 -3.06
CA ARG A 34 -21.51 19.68 -2.08
C ARG A 34 -21.07 18.34 -2.62
N LEU A 35 -19.90 17.88 -2.18
CA LEU A 35 -19.41 16.53 -2.40
C LEU A 35 -18.79 15.98 -1.11
N PHE A 36 -18.70 14.68 -1.04
CA PHE A 36 -18.08 13.98 0.08
C PHE A 36 -16.81 13.31 -0.40
N ALA A 37 -15.69 13.57 0.27
CA ALA A 37 -14.38 13.03 -0.08
C ALA A 37 -13.77 12.28 1.10
N LYS A 38 -13.38 11.03 0.86
CA LYS A 38 -12.60 10.22 1.82
C LYS A 38 -11.14 10.68 1.81
N MET A 39 -10.62 11.00 3.00
CA MET A 39 -9.23 11.42 3.19
C MET A 39 -8.29 10.22 3.25
N GLU A 40 -8.07 9.54 2.11
CA GLU A 40 -7.25 8.33 2.05
C GLU A 40 -5.75 8.57 2.29
N SER A 41 -5.30 9.83 2.31
CA SER A 41 -3.96 10.23 2.76
C SER A 41 -3.70 9.98 4.25
N TYR A 42 -4.73 9.67 5.03
CA TYR A 42 -4.61 9.31 6.45
C TYR A 42 -4.29 7.83 6.69
N ASN A 43 -4.18 7.02 5.63
CA ASN A 43 -3.66 5.66 5.77
C ASN A 43 -2.15 5.65 6.06
N LEU A 44 -1.62 4.49 6.44
CA LEU A 44 -0.24 4.25 6.89
C LEU A 44 0.85 4.86 5.97
N THR A 45 0.75 4.63 4.66
CA THR A 45 1.70 5.16 3.67
C THR A 45 1.13 6.35 2.90
N GLY A 46 0.01 6.90 3.35
CA GLY A 46 -0.62 8.07 2.77
C GLY A 46 -1.48 7.78 1.53
N ASN A 47 -1.92 6.54 1.31
CA ASN A 47 -2.72 6.21 0.13
C ASN A 47 -3.74 5.09 0.35
N ILE A 48 -4.72 5.00 -0.55
CA ILE A 48 -5.81 4.01 -0.49
C ILE A 48 -5.33 2.56 -0.62
N LYS A 49 -4.14 2.31 -1.19
CA LYS A 49 -3.63 0.96 -1.46
C LYS A 49 -3.15 0.23 -0.20
N ASP A 50 -2.96 0.95 0.88
CA ASP A 50 -2.71 0.35 2.19
C ASP A 50 -3.82 -0.62 2.60
N ARG A 51 -5.08 -0.29 2.28
CA ARG A 51 -6.23 -1.17 2.48
C ARG A 51 -6.11 -2.47 1.71
N VAL A 52 -5.67 -2.38 0.45
CA VAL A 52 -5.53 -3.52 -0.46
C VAL A 52 -4.42 -4.43 0.03
N ALA A 53 -3.22 -3.89 0.25
CA ALA A 53 -2.06 -4.67 0.70
C ALA A 53 -2.32 -5.32 2.07
N PHE A 54 -2.90 -4.58 3.03
CA PHE A 54 -3.27 -5.11 4.34
C PHE A 54 -4.25 -6.28 4.23
N HIS A 55 -5.30 -6.13 3.43
CA HIS A 55 -6.31 -7.18 3.26
C HIS A 55 -5.73 -8.43 2.61
N ILE A 56 -4.96 -8.26 1.53
CA ILE A 56 -4.33 -9.39 0.81
C ILE A 56 -3.39 -10.15 1.73
N LEU A 57 -2.47 -9.47 2.41
CA LEU A 57 -1.50 -10.11 3.29
C LEU A 57 -2.18 -10.80 4.47
N ARG A 58 -3.15 -10.14 5.12
CA ARG A 58 -3.90 -10.75 6.21
C ARG A 58 -4.64 -12.02 5.76
N LYS A 59 -5.32 -11.97 4.60
CA LYS A 59 -6.02 -13.13 4.03
C LYS A 59 -5.07 -14.24 3.63
N ALA A 60 -3.91 -13.92 3.07
CA ALA A 60 -2.90 -14.90 2.72
C ALA A 60 -2.40 -15.66 3.97
N TYR A 61 -2.12 -14.95 5.06
CA TYR A 61 -1.76 -15.56 6.35
C TYR A 61 -2.91 -16.37 6.97
N GLU A 62 -4.15 -15.89 6.91
CA GLU A 62 -5.32 -16.63 7.40
C GLU A 62 -5.53 -17.95 6.66
N ARG A 63 -5.28 -17.97 5.35
CA ARG A 63 -5.39 -19.15 4.49
C ARG A 63 -4.16 -20.05 4.49
N GLY A 64 -3.06 -19.60 5.08
CA GLY A 64 -1.80 -20.34 5.08
C GLY A 64 -1.08 -20.35 3.72
N THR A 65 -1.45 -19.45 2.80
CA THR A 65 -0.83 -19.32 1.46
C THR A 65 0.45 -18.51 1.46
N ILE A 66 0.80 -17.89 2.57
CA ILE A 66 2.08 -17.22 2.82
C ILE A 66 2.61 -17.65 4.20
N GLN A 67 3.92 -17.85 4.30
CA GLN A 67 4.63 -18.24 5.50
C GLN A 67 5.66 -17.17 5.89
N PRO A 68 6.06 -17.07 7.18
CA PRO A 68 7.16 -16.20 7.57
C PRO A 68 8.43 -16.50 6.75
N GLY A 69 9.05 -15.45 6.20
CA GLY A 69 10.24 -15.57 5.36
C GLY A 69 9.96 -15.72 3.86
N ASP A 70 8.72 -15.98 3.45
CA ASP A 70 8.38 -15.97 2.04
C ASP A 70 8.63 -14.59 1.43
N ARG A 71 9.04 -14.58 0.17
CA ARG A 71 9.28 -13.35 -0.57
C ARG A 71 7.98 -12.84 -1.19
N ILE A 72 7.74 -11.54 -1.07
CA ILE A 72 6.62 -10.84 -1.74
C ILE A 72 7.16 -10.22 -3.03
N ILE A 73 6.54 -10.53 -4.15
CA ILE A 73 6.87 -9.97 -5.46
C ILE A 73 5.61 -9.30 -6.02
N GLU A 74 5.73 -8.04 -6.44
CA GLU A 74 4.64 -7.27 -7.00
C GLU A 74 5.10 -6.48 -8.22
N ALA A 75 4.29 -6.45 -9.28
CA ALA A 75 4.51 -5.64 -10.47
C ALA A 75 3.55 -4.44 -10.44
N THR A 76 4.09 -3.23 -10.28
CA THR A 76 3.27 -2.04 -10.09
C THR A 76 4.00 -0.77 -10.45
N SER A 77 3.26 0.24 -10.88
CA SER A 77 3.79 1.57 -11.22
C SER A 77 3.70 2.59 -10.09
N GLY A 78 3.19 2.22 -8.89
CA GLY A 78 2.96 3.27 -7.89
C GLY A 78 2.51 2.81 -6.50
N ASN A 79 1.38 3.33 -6.06
CA ASN A 79 0.91 3.25 -4.67
C ASN A 79 0.76 1.82 -4.13
N THR A 80 0.45 0.85 -4.99
CA THR A 80 0.39 -0.57 -4.59
C THR A 80 1.76 -1.06 -4.12
N GLY A 81 2.82 -0.75 -4.88
CA GLY A 81 4.20 -1.10 -4.48
C GLY A 81 4.62 -0.44 -3.17
N ILE A 82 4.29 0.83 -2.98
CA ILE A 82 4.56 1.54 -1.71
C ILE A 82 3.90 0.82 -0.54
N ALA A 83 2.62 0.46 -0.68
CA ALA A 83 1.86 -0.23 0.37
C ALA A 83 2.42 -1.62 0.68
N PHE A 84 2.75 -2.43 -0.35
CA PHE A 84 3.37 -3.74 -0.15
C PHE A 84 4.78 -3.64 0.42
N SER A 85 5.57 -2.63 0.02
CA SER A 85 6.90 -2.39 0.58
C SER A 85 6.82 -2.15 2.09
N ALA A 86 5.97 -1.23 2.52
CA ALA A 86 5.82 -0.92 3.94
C ALA A 86 5.26 -2.11 4.74
N LEU A 87 4.14 -2.68 4.31
CA LEU A 87 3.46 -3.75 5.06
C LEU A 87 4.21 -5.08 4.99
N GLY A 88 4.76 -5.44 3.84
CA GLY A 88 5.53 -6.67 3.68
C GLY A 88 6.79 -6.66 4.56
N ARG A 89 7.54 -5.56 4.54
CA ARG A 89 8.73 -5.38 5.41
C ARG A 89 8.37 -5.34 6.90
N TYR A 90 7.27 -4.68 7.26
CA TYR A 90 6.77 -4.70 8.65
C TYR A 90 6.46 -6.13 9.13
N LEU A 91 5.93 -6.97 8.26
CA LEU A 91 5.62 -8.38 8.55
C LEU A 91 6.85 -9.30 8.46
N GLY A 92 8.04 -8.78 8.12
CA GLY A 92 9.29 -9.51 8.07
C GLY A 92 9.55 -10.26 6.76
N HIS A 93 8.92 -9.84 5.66
CA HIS A 93 9.16 -10.39 4.33
C HIS A 93 10.22 -9.60 3.56
N ASP A 94 10.96 -10.27 2.70
CA ASP A 94 11.65 -9.61 1.61
C ASP A 94 10.64 -9.19 0.54
N VAL A 95 10.71 -7.95 0.10
CA VAL A 95 9.79 -7.38 -0.89
C VAL A 95 10.57 -6.95 -2.12
N ILE A 96 10.15 -7.45 -3.29
CA ILE A 96 10.70 -7.06 -4.59
C ILE A 96 9.56 -6.42 -5.38
N ILE A 97 9.81 -5.19 -5.85
CA ILE A 97 8.86 -4.45 -6.69
C ILE A 97 9.44 -4.32 -8.09
N TYR A 98 8.73 -4.87 -9.07
CA TYR A 98 9.00 -4.61 -10.47
C TYR A 98 8.21 -3.39 -10.92
N MET A 99 8.90 -2.38 -11.45
CA MET A 99 8.25 -1.18 -11.93
C MET A 99 8.90 -0.65 -13.22
N PRO A 100 8.11 0.05 -14.08
CA PRO A 100 8.64 0.64 -15.29
C PRO A 100 9.73 1.68 -15.01
N ASP A 101 10.77 1.72 -15.85
CA ASP A 101 11.94 2.59 -15.69
C ASP A 101 11.65 4.09 -15.89
N TRP A 102 10.49 4.42 -16.49
CA TRP A 102 10.03 5.81 -16.68
C TRP A 102 9.22 6.37 -15.51
N MET A 103 9.13 5.66 -14.40
CA MET A 103 8.45 6.13 -13.20
C MET A 103 9.31 7.12 -12.40
N SER A 104 8.66 7.92 -11.54
CA SER A 104 9.35 8.94 -10.76
C SER A 104 10.34 8.33 -9.75
N MET A 105 11.53 8.90 -9.68
CA MET A 105 12.55 8.52 -8.70
C MET A 105 12.08 8.65 -7.25
N GLU A 106 11.14 9.55 -6.97
CA GLU A 106 10.56 9.73 -5.63
C GLU A 106 9.88 8.46 -5.15
N ARG A 107 9.09 7.79 -6.01
CA ARG A 107 8.44 6.52 -5.66
C ARG A 107 9.43 5.40 -5.41
N ILE A 108 10.47 5.31 -6.24
CA ILE A 108 11.54 4.32 -6.08
C ILE A 108 12.19 4.51 -4.71
N ARG A 109 12.66 5.73 -4.40
CA ARG A 109 13.29 6.04 -3.12
C ARG A 109 12.39 5.77 -1.92
N LEU A 110 11.09 6.02 -2.05
CA LEU A 110 10.13 5.75 -0.99
C LEU A 110 10.00 4.24 -0.72
N MET A 111 9.89 3.41 -1.76
CA MET A 111 9.84 1.95 -1.60
C MET A 111 11.14 1.39 -1.01
N GLU A 112 12.28 1.88 -1.48
CA GLU A 112 13.60 1.52 -0.95
C GLU A 112 13.78 1.97 0.51
N SER A 113 13.23 3.12 0.89
CA SER A 113 13.27 3.59 2.29
C SER A 113 12.48 2.68 3.24
N TYR A 114 11.47 1.98 2.74
CA TYR A 114 10.79 0.91 3.47
C TYR A 114 11.54 -0.43 3.43
N GLY A 115 12.66 -0.50 2.70
CA GLY A 115 13.50 -1.69 2.62
C GLY A 115 13.11 -2.68 1.52
N ALA A 116 12.30 -2.27 0.54
CA ALA A 116 12.03 -3.09 -0.64
C ALA A 116 13.18 -2.98 -1.66
N GLU A 117 13.40 -4.06 -2.41
CA GLU A 117 14.23 -4.05 -3.60
C GLU A 117 13.36 -3.61 -4.79
N VAL A 118 13.78 -2.56 -5.50
CA VAL A 118 13.08 -2.11 -6.72
C VAL A 118 13.86 -2.54 -7.94
N ARG A 119 13.19 -3.25 -8.84
CA ARG A 119 13.73 -3.68 -10.14
C ARG A 119 13.02 -2.95 -11.26
N LEU A 120 13.78 -2.19 -12.02
CA LEU A 120 13.26 -1.45 -13.16
C LEU A 120 13.16 -2.36 -14.38
N VAL A 121 12.06 -2.21 -15.11
CA VAL A 121 11.77 -2.95 -16.35
C VAL A 121 11.61 -1.93 -17.47
N SER A 122 12.36 -2.12 -18.56
CA SER A 122 12.25 -1.27 -19.74
C SER A 122 10.98 -1.58 -20.53
N ARG A 123 10.61 -0.66 -21.44
CA ARG A 123 9.47 -0.88 -22.35
C ARG A 123 9.67 -2.05 -23.33
N GLU A 124 10.91 -2.48 -23.54
CA GLU A 124 11.24 -3.58 -24.44
C GLU A 124 11.12 -4.94 -23.75
N GLU A 125 11.12 -4.97 -22.42
CA GLU A 125 11.08 -6.19 -21.60
C GLU A 125 9.68 -6.52 -21.06
N GLY A 126 8.72 -5.58 -21.10
CA GLY A 126 7.39 -5.76 -20.47
C GLY A 126 6.21 -5.22 -21.24
#